data_334e15352846915cb2cf1a192863e8b9
#
_entry.id   334e15352846915cb2cf1a192863e8b9
#
_cell.length_a   1.000
_cell.length_b   1.000
_cell.length_c   1.000
_cell.angle_alpha   90.00
_cell.angle_beta   90.00
_cell.angle_gamma   90.00
#
_symmetry.space_group_name_H-M   'P 1'
#
loop_
_entity.id
_entity.type
_entity.pdbx_description
1 polymer ?
#
loop_
_entity_poly.entity_id
_entity_poly.type
_entity_poly.pdbx_seq_one_letter_code
_entity_poly.pdbx_strand_id
1 'polypeptide(L)'
;MKAHIVGGGFGGLAAAALLIRNAEVSGADITIYEADERLGGGFFLGGSAESGYNLPGSVFDKEFRCTFDLLKSIPSARNPSISVREDFFAFNMGEPYHDRAHILDRNGRIVHGPRYGLSLCDGLSLGRVLLMPETMLDGRRIEEFFSQRFFSTEFWFLWSTIMGSLPQHSAIEFRRYMNRFLYLFGHLSDMTGVMRTPINQHQAFIEPLVAWLRPRGVNFLTGTFVRDIGLAPSPNSITVNRLEYERDGASASIAVGPEDLVLVTTGSQAADFSTGSMTEAPSPRASGRSWALWERLAQGRTDFGNPDVFFGAARIPDSLWVTFTVTDTGTEFSNQIAALTGSESGRGGLLTLKDSGWVLSLSVFHQPEIIGQPPGTTVWWGYGLYPDPTAISSANAWTNAPARRSWRRRCGNCGSINSWTRSWRHRFACLAICPTSTTSGSLGAAATGRPPFQRGRPISDSSASTSRCPGK
;
A
#
# COMPACT_ATOMS: atom_id res chain seq x y z
N MET A 1 30.04 3.22 -14.90
CA MET A 1 28.58 2.99 -15.01
C MET A 1 27.94 3.74 -13.86
N LYS A 2 27.13 4.72 -14.17
CA LYS A 2 26.30 5.43 -13.16
C LYS A 2 24.89 4.82 -13.11
N ALA A 3 24.23 4.94 -11.99
CA ALA A 3 22.84 4.53 -11.83
C ALA A 3 21.99 5.72 -11.39
N HIS A 4 21.00 6.04 -12.20
CA HIS A 4 20.01 7.07 -11.95
C HIS A 4 18.69 6.42 -11.55
N ILE A 5 18.24 6.66 -10.32
CA ILE A 5 17.02 6.07 -9.78
C ILE A 5 15.98 7.18 -9.60
N VAL A 6 14.87 7.08 -10.31
CA VAL A 6 13.75 8.02 -10.23
C VAL A 6 12.71 7.47 -9.26
N GLY A 7 12.56 8.16 -8.14
CA GLY A 7 11.70 7.79 -7.01
C GLY A 7 12.50 7.31 -5.81
N GLY A 8 12.39 8.01 -4.69
CA GLY A 8 13.04 7.71 -3.40
C GLY A 8 12.17 6.91 -2.43
N GLY A 9 11.15 6.20 -2.93
CA GLY A 9 10.34 5.25 -2.16
C GLY A 9 11.11 3.95 -1.87
N PHE A 10 10.43 3.00 -1.21
CA PHE A 10 11.05 1.70 -0.84
C PHE A 10 11.67 0.99 -2.05
N GLY A 11 11.02 1.02 -3.23
CA GLY A 11 11.53 0.40 -4.46
C GLY A 11 12.86 1.01 -4.93
N GLY A 12 12.97 2.35 -4.92
CA GLY A 12 14.20 3.05 -5.32
C GLY A 12 15.35 2.83 -4.34
N LEU A 13 15.06 2.88 -3.03
CA LEU A 13 16.04 2.58 -1.98
C LEU A 13 16.52 1.12 -2.06
N ALA A 14 15.60 0.19 -2.29
CA ALA A 14 15.91 -1.22 -2.48
C ALA A 14 16.79 -1.45 -3.72
N ALA A 15 16.48 -0.78 -4.84
CA ALA A 15 17.28 -0.84 -6.07
C ALA A 15 18.71 -0.38 -5.83
N ALA A 16 18.90 0.76 -5.15
CA ALA A 16 20.22 1.25 -4.78
C ALA A 16 21.01 0.25 -3.92
N ALA A 17 20.36 -0.31 -2.90
CA ALA A 17 20.98 -1.28 -2.01
C ALA A 17 21.36 -2.58 -2.75
N LEU A 18 20.51 -3.06 -3.67
CA LEU A 18 20.79 -4.24 -4.47
C LEU A 18 21.91 -4.01 -5.50
N LEU A 19 21.98 -2.82 -6.10
CA LEU A 19 23.08 -2.45 -7.00
C LEU A 19 24.43 -2.48 -6.26
N ILE A 20 24.50 -1.93 -5.05
CA ILE A 20 25.73 -1.99 -4.25
C ILE A 20 26.05 -3.41 -3.84
N ARG A 21 25.06 -4.15 -3.30
CA ARG A 21 25.30 -5.46 -2.68
C ARG A 21 25.57 -6.56 -3.70
N ASN A 22 24.83 -6.57 -4.82
CA ASN A 22 24.80 -7.69 -5.75
C ASN A 22 25.51 -7.40 -7.07
N ALA A 23 25.59 -6.13 -7.48
CA ALA A 23 26.21 -5.71 -8.74
C ALA A 23 27.51 -4.91 -8.52
N GLU A 24 27.95 -4.76 -7.26
CA GLU A 24 29.18 -4.09 -6.86
C GLU A 24 29.32 -2.66 -7.39
N VAL A 25 28.18 -2.00 -7.66
CA VAL A 25 28.16 -0.59 -8.08
C VAL A 25 28.58 0.27 -6.90
N SER A 26 29.53 1.17 -7.12
CA SER A 26 29.92 2.15 -6.09
C SER A 26 28.71 3.01 -5.72
N GLY A 27 28.45 3.20 -4.44
CA GLY A 27 27.37 4.09 -4.00
C GLY A 27 27.54 5.53 -4.51
N ALA A 28 28.79 5.98 -4.70
CA ALA A 28 29.09 7.31 -5.27
C ALA A 28 28.63 7.46 -6.73
N ASP A 29 28.41 6.35 -7.43
CA ASP A 29 27.87 6.31 -8.80
C ASP A 29 26.34 6.22 -8.82
N ILE A 30 25.67 6.15 -7.68
CA ILE A 30 24.22 6.02 -7.57
C ILE A 30 23.61 7.35 -7.15
N THR A 31 22.65 7.85 -7.95
CA THR A 31 21.86 9.03 -7.63
C THR A 31 20.38 8.67 -7.59
N ILE A 32 19.72 9.00 -6.48
CA ILE A 32 18.27 8.86 -6.31
C ILE A 32 17.64 10.26 -6.41
N TYR A 33 16.69 10.40 -7.34
CA TYR A 33 15.90 11.62 -7.55
C TYR A 33 14.54 11.43 -6.90
N GLU A 34 14.22 12.27 -5.91
CA GLU A 34 12.93 12.24 -5.21
C GLU A 34 12.24 13.59 -5.33
N ALA A 35 10.98 13.55 -5.75
CA ALA A 35 10.19 14.77 -5.97
C ALA A 35 9.82 15.49 -4.66
N ASP A 36 9.65 14.74 -3.60
CA ASP A 36 9.33 15.28 -2.28
C ASP A 36 10.61 15.57 -1.48
N GLU A 37 10.46 16.38 -0.43
CA GLU A 37 11.58 16.69 0.48
C GLU A 37 12.01 15.51 1.35
N ARG A 38 11.16 14.47 1.43
CA ARG A 38 11.35 13.28 2.25
C ARG A 38 11.36 12.02 1.43
N LEU A 39 12.27 11.11 1.79
CA LEU A 39 12.33 9.75 1.24
C LEU A 39 11.25 8.86 1.87
N GLY A 40 10.90 7.78 1.19
CA GLY A 40 10.02 6.73 1.72
C GLY A 40 8.78 6.47 0.88
N GLY A 41 8.36 7.42 0.07
CA GLY A 41 7.17 7.27 -0.78
C GLY A 41 5.93 6.87 0.03
N GLY A 42 5.31 5.73 -0.30
CA GLY A 42 4.13 5.22 0.41
C GLY A 42 4.36 4.82 1.86
N PHE A 43 5.61 4.60 2.30
CA PHE A 43 5.95 4.33 3.70
C PHE A 43 6.42 5.63 4.38
N PHE A 44 5.53 6.56 4.53
CA PHE A 44 5.79 7.85 5.15
C PHE A 44 5.46 7.84 6.65
N LEU A 45 6.07 8.75 7.38
CA LEU A 45 5.71 9.12 8.75
C LEU A 45 5.68 10.63 8.83
N GLY A 46 4.57 11.18 9.31
CA GLY A 46 4.39 12.62 9.50
C GLY A 46 3.69 12.92 10.81
N GLY A 47 3.64 14.23 11.13
CA GLY A 47 2.99 14.71 12.36
C GLY A 47 3.78 14.45 13.62
N SER A 48 3.11 14.65 14.77
CA SER A 48 3.67 14.47 16.11
C SER A 48 2.58 14.01 17.07
N ALA A 49 2.92 13.77 18.33
CA ALA A 49 1.92 13.45 19.36
C ALA A 49 0.93 14.60 19.58
N GLU A 50 1.36 15.85 19.41
CA GLU A 50 0.56 17.05 19.59
C GLU A 50 -0.34 17.34 18.37
N SER A 51 0.20 17.19 17.16
CA SER A 51 -0.53 17.47 15.91
C SER A 51 -1.30 16.28 15.35
N GLY A 52 -1.07 15.10 15.92
CA GLY A 52 -1.50 13.81 15.39
C GLY A 52 -0.48 13.22 14.43
N TYR A 53 -0.18 11.92 14.60
CA TYR A 53 0.67 11.17 13.69
C TYR A 53 -0.07 10.86 12.40
N ASN A 54 0.66 10.85 11.30
CA ASN A 54 0.16 10.45 9.98
C ASN A 54 1.08 9.37 9.41
N LEU A 55 0.57 8.16 9.26
CA LEU A 55 1.30 7.00 8.76
C LEU A 55 0.35 6.01 8.06
N PRO A 56 0.83 5.25 7.09
CA PRO A 56 0.04 4.19 6.48
C PRO A 56 -0.02 2.97 7.40
N GLY A 57 -1.10 2.20 7.29
CA GLY A 57 -1.17 0.84 7.80
C GLY A 57 -0.82 -0.16 6.70
N SER A 58 -0.03 -1.16 7.01
CA SER A 58 0.20 -2.28 6.11
C SER A 58 0.55 -3.56 6.85
N VAL A 59 0.28 -4.67 6.18
CA VAL A 59 0.61 -6.01 6.63
C VAL A 59 1.58 -6.67 5.66
N PHE A 60 2.27 -7.68 6.13
CA PHE A 60 3.31 -8.38 5.38
C PHE A 60 3.05 -9.88 5.35
N ASP A 61 3.77 -10.55 4.47
CA ASP A 61 3.73 -11.99 4.29
C ASP A 61 5.17 -12.53 4.33
N LYS A 62 5.39 -13.62 5.03
CA LYS A 62 6.69 -14.31 5.11
C LYS A 62 7.28 -14.65 3.73
N GLU A 63 6.43 -14.79 2.71
CA GLU A 63 6.84 -15.13 1.33
C GLU A 63 7.33 -13.90 0.53
N PHE A 64 7.46 -12.73 1.13
CA PHE A 64 8.14 -11.57 0.52
C PHE A 64 9.66 -11.78 0.50
N ARG A 65 10.09 -12.87 -0.13
CA ARG A 65 11.47 -13.40 -0.07
C ARG A 65 12.52 -12.38 -0.49
N CYS A 66 12.31 -11.65 -1.59
CA CYS A 66 13.25 -10.64 -2.07
C CYS A 66 13.38 -9.48 -1.09
N THR A 67 12.28 -9.04 -0.48
CA THR A 67 12.27 -8.00 0.54
C THR A 67 13.10 -8.44 1.76
N PHE A 68 12.85 -9.64 2.27
CA PHE A 68 13.56 -10.13 3.44
C PHE A 68 15.01 -10.56 3.14
N ASP A 69 15.32 -10.93 1.89
CA ASP A 69 16.71 -11.12 1.47
C ASP A 69 17.49 -9.80 1.46
N LEU A 70 16.87 -8.71 1.00
CA LEU A 70 17.46 -7.38 1.11
C LEU A 70 17.68 -7.00 2.58
N LEU A 71 16.62 -7.08 3.38
CA LEU A 71 16.59 -6.59 4.77
C LEU A 71 17.49 -7.39 5.73
N LYS A 72 17.99 -8.58 5.35
CA LYS A 72 18.99 -9.30 6.14
C LYS A 72 20.35 -8.60 6.22
N SER A 73 20.62 -7.68 5.30
CA SER A 73 21.88 -6.91 5.22
C SER A 73 21.78 -5.52 5.85
N ILE A 74 20.60 -5.13 6.30
CA ILE A 74 20.31 -3.78 6.80
C ILE A 74 20.14 -3.85 8.32
N PRO A 75 20.95 -3.12 9.10
CA PRO A 75 20.79 -3.06 10.57
C PRO A 75 19.43 -2.48 10.97
N SER A 76 18.81 -3.01 12.02
CA SER A 76 17.52 -2.52 12.53
C SER A 76 17.70 -1.16 13.25
N ALA A 77 16.70 -0.26 13.08
CA ALA A 77 16.64 1.01 13.82
C ALA A 77 16.42 0.79 15.34
N ARG A 78 15.72 -0.29 15.71
CA ARG A 78 15.44 -0.62 17.12
C ARG A 78 16.65 -1.24 17.81
N ASN A 79 17.40 -2.05 17.09
CA ASN A 79 18.61 -2.72 17.60
C ASN A 79 19.61 -2.90 16.45
N PRO A 80 20.59 -2.00 16.33
CA PRO A 80 21.59 -2.06 15.26
C PRO A 80 22.51 -3.31 15.27
N SER A 81 22.47 -4.12 16.33
CA SER A 81 23.23 -5.38 16.43
C SER A 81 22.61 -6.53 15.64
N ILE A 82 21.36 -6.38 15.19
CA ILE A 82 20.64 -7.37 14.39
C ILE A 82 20.12 -6.70 13.10
N SER A 83 19.81 -7.52 12.11
CA SER A 83 19.23 -7.03 10.86
C SER A 83 17.74 -6.67 11.03
N VAL A 84 17.24 -5.82 10.13
CA VAL A 84 15.79 -5.54 10.02
C VAL A 84 14.98 -6.83 9.87
N ARG A 85 15.50 -7.78 9.09
CA ARG A 85 14.85 -9.09 8.93
C ARG A 85 14.76 -9.84 10.25
N GLU A 86 15.84 -9.94 11.00
CA GLU A 86 15.87 -10.65 12.30
C GLU A 86 14.93 -9.99 13.30
N ASP A 87 14.96 -8.67 13.39
CA ASP A 87 14.05 -7.90 14.26
C ASP A 87 12.58 -8.11 13.89
N PHE A 88 12.26 -8.10 12.58
CA PHE A 88 10.91 -8.34 12.07
C PHE A 88 10.40 -9.74 12.43
N PHE A 89 11.19 -10.78 12.18
CA PHE A 89 10.78 -12.15 12.47
C PHE A 89 10.74 -12.44 13.96
N ALA A 90 11.70 -11.95 14.75
CA ALA A 90 11.70 -12.10 16.21
C ALA A 90 10.44 -11.47 16.82
N PHE A 91 10.06 -10.27 16.36
CA PHE A 91 8.83 -9.62 16.80
C PHE A 91 7.59 -10.48 16.48
N ASN A 92 7.45 -10.94 15.25
CA ASN A 92 6.28 -11.74 14.85
C ASN A 92 6.24 -13.14 15.45
N MET A 93 7.36 -13.68 15.91
CA MET A 93 7.40 -14.93 16.70
C MET A 93 7.03 -14.71 18.16
N GLY A 94 7.44 -13.59 18.73
CA GLY A 94 7.10 -13.21 20.12
C GLY A 94 5.68 -12.68 20.28
N GLU A 95 5.19 -11.99 19.25
CA GLU A 95 3.88 -11.33 19.20
C GLU A 95 3.09 -11.76 17.97
N PRO A 96 2.75 -13.06 17.81
CA PRO A 96 2.03 -13.50 16.62
C PRO A 96 0.62 -12.90 16.56
N TYR A 97 0.10 -12.74 15.34
CA TYR A 97 -1.31 -12.43 15.17
C TYR A 97 -2.16 -13.60 15.67
N HIS A 98 -2.98 -13.34 16.69
CA HIS A 98 -3.87 -14.33 17.29
C HIS A 98 -5.34 -14.01 17.08
N ASP A 99 -5.62 -12.82 16.59
CA ASP A 99 -6.95 -12.27 16.62
C ASP A 99 -7.62 -12.34 15.27
N ARG A 100 -8.94 -12.47 15.33
CA ARG A 100 -9.77 -12.57 14.15
C ARG A 100 -10.00 -11.20 13.52
N ALA A 101 -10.10 -11.16 12.19
CA ALA A 101 -10.74 -10.07 11.51
C ALA A 101 -12.25 -10.15 11.77
N HIS A 102 -12.78 -9.16 12.46
CA HIS A 102 -14.18 -9.12 12.86
C HIS A 102 -15.01 -8.29 11.87
N ILE A 103 -16.10 -8.88 11.40
CA ILE A 103 -17.11 -8.19 10.60
C ILE A 103 -18.30 -7.86 11.50
N LEU A 104 -18.62 -6.58 11.66
CA LEU A 104 -19.77 -6.12 12.45
C LEU A 104 -20.93 -5.71 11.54
N ASP A 105 -22.12 -6.13 11.94
CA ASP A 105 -23.37 -5.65 11.34
C ASP A 105 -23.77 -4.27 11.93
N ARG A 106 -24.85 -3.71 11.40
CA ARG A 106 -25.43 -2.44 11.88
C ARG A 106 -25.90 -2.43 13.34
N ASN A 107 -26.03 -3.60 13.95
CA ASN A 107 -26.44 -3.76 15.35
C ASN A 107 -25.23 -3.97 16.28
N GLY A 108 -24.00 -3.94 15.75
CA GLY A 108 -22.78 -4.18 16.50
C GLY A 108 -22.54 -5.66 16.79
N ARG A 109 -23.20 -6.59 16.08
CA ARG A 109 -23.01 -8.03 16.25
C ARG A 109 -21.92 -8.51 15.31
N ILE A 110 -21.04 -9.36 15.82
CA ILE A 110 -20.05 -10.04 14.99
C ILE A 110 -20.75 -11.03 14.08
N VAL A 111 -20.55 -10.87 12.77
CA VAL A 111 -21.06 -11.79 11.76
C VAL A 111 -20.03 -12.90 11.56
N HIS A 112 -20.45 -14.12 11.78
CA HIS A 112 -19.61 -15.29 11.53
C HIS A 112 -20.49 -16.42 10.99
N GLY A 113 -20.08 -17.04 9.88
CA GLY A 113 -20.79 -18.10 9.22
C GLY A 113 -19.93 -19.27 8.79
N PRO A 114 -20.50 -20.45 8.64
CA PRO A 114 -19.77 -21.61 8.11
C PRO A 114 -19.26 -21.31 6.71
N ARG A 115 -18.01 -21.72 6.41
CA ARG A 115 -17.37 -21.50 5.10
C ARG A 115 -17.37 -20.03 4.64
N TYR A 116 -17.28 -19.09 5.57
CA TYR A 116 -17.35 -17.65 5.28
C TYR A 116 -18.64 -17.23 4.53
N GLY A 117 -19.74 -17.95 4.70
CA GLY A 117 -21.01 -17.68 4.03
C GLY A 117 -21.06 -18.03 2.54
N LEU A 118 -20.04 -18.69 1.99
CA LEU A 118 -20.01 -19.14 0.60
C LEU A 118 -20.97 -20.30 0.34
N SER A 119 -21.70 -20.23 -0.76
CA SER A 119 -22.46 -21.34 -1.33
C SER A 119 -21.59 -22.23 -2.24
N LEU A 120 -22.10 -23.38 -2.65
CA LEU A 120 -21.44 -24.22 -3.65
C LEU A 120 -21.26 -23.48 -4.99
N CYS A 121 -22.26 -22.69 -5.41
CA CYS A 121 -22.17 -21.88 -6.64
C CYS A 121 -21.08 -20.83 -6.54
N ASP A 122 -20.91 -20.18 -5.37
CA ASP A 122 -19.83 -19.22 -5.14
C ASP A 122 -18.47 -19.91 -5.24
N GLY A 123 -18.32 -21.10 -4.65
CA GLY A 123 -17.09 -21.91 -4.75
C GLY A 123 -16.77 -22.32 -6.19
N LEU A 124 -17.77 -22.73 -6.98
CA LEU A 124 -17.58 -23.04 -8.40
C LEU A 124 -17.18 -21.80 -9.20
N SER A 125 -17.77 -20.63 -8.93
CA SER A 125 -17.40 -19.37 -9.57
C SER A 125 -15.97 -18.96 -9.24
N LEU A 126 -15.55 -19.08 -7.98
CA LEU A 126 -14.16 -18.86 -7.56
C LEU A 126 -13.20 -19.80 -8.30
N GLY A 127 -13.49 -21.10 -8.30
CA GLY A 127 -12.71 -22.10 -9.04
C GLY A 127 -12.62 -21.80 -10.54
N ARG A 128 -13.73 -21.38 -11.15
CA ARG A 128 -13.76 -20.96 -12.56
C ARG A 128 -12.82 -19.78 -12.82
N VAL A 129 -12.89 -18.71 -12.02
CA VAL A 129 -12.03 -17.54 -12.18
C VAL A 129 -10.55 -17.89 -12.00
N LEU A 130 -10.23 -18.75 -11.01
CA LEU A 130 -8.86 -19.19 -10.77
C LEU A 130 -8.26 -19.97 -11.95
N LEU A 131 -9.08 -20.79 -12.63
CA LEU A 131 -8.63 -21.63 -13.74
C LEU A 131 -8.70 -20.94 -15.11
N MET A 132 -9.46 -19.82 -15.23
CA MET A 132 -9.57 -19.11 -16.51
C MET A 132 -8.22 -18.50 -16.96
N PRO A 133 -7.90 -18.60 -18.26
CA PRO A 133 -6.79 -17.84 -18.83
C PRO A 133 -6.98 -16.33 -18.65
N GLU A 134 -5.89 -15.58 -18.46
CA GLU A 134 -5.95 -14.13 -18.27
C GLU A 134 -6.58 -13.41 -19.47
N THR A 135 -6.38 -13.92 -20.68
CA THR A 135 -6.98 -13.37 -21.91
C THR A 135 -8.52 -13.39 -21.89
N MET A 136 -9.14 -14.30 -21.13
CA MET A 136 -10.59 -14.35 -20.98
C MET A 136 -11.10 -13.46 -19.84
N LEU A 137 -10.22 -12.98 -18.99
CA LEU A 137 -10.52 -12.05 -17.90
C LEU A 137 -10.16 -10.61 -18.26
N ASP A 138 -9.48 -10.42 -19.38
CA ASP A 138 -9.00 -9.10 -19.81
C ASP A 138 -10.18 -8.14 -20.05
N GLY A 139 -10.05 -6.95 -19.50
CA GLY A 139 -11.07 -5.92 -19.57
C GLY A 139 -12.33 -6.19 -18.72
N ARG A 140 -12.41 -7.31 -18.01
CA ARG A 140 -13.59 -7.71 -17.25
C ARG A 140 -13.48 -7.34 -15.77
N ARG A 141 -14.63 -7.11 -15.16
CA ARG A 141 -14.77 -6.75 -13.74
C ARG A 141 -15.06 -8.00 -12.89
N ILE A 142 -14.71 -7.95 -11.61
CA ILE A 142 -15.00 -9.05 -10.66
C ILE A 142 -16.51 -9.34 -10.64
N GLU A 143 -17.35 -8.30 -10.60
CA GLU A 143 -18.81 -8.40 -10.51
C GLU A 143 -19.47 -9.18 -11.65
N GLU A 144 -18.79 -9.32 -12.79
CA GLU A 144 -19.30 -10.10 -13.93
C GLU A 144 -19.23 -11.63 -13.73
N PHE A 145 -18.50 -12.09 -12.73
CA PHE A 145 -18.26 -13.52 -12.46
C PHE A 145 -19.03 -14.05 -11.27
N PHE A 146 -19.59 -13.17 -10.44
CA PHE A 146 -20.24 -13.54 -9.20
C PHE A 146 -21.64 -12.96 -9.09
N SER A 147 -22.51 -13.65 -8.35
CA SER A 147 -23.85 -13.15 -8.05
C SER A 147 -23.78 -11.99 -7.04
N GLN A 148 -24.81 -11.15 -7.02
CA GLN A 148 -24.92 -10.08 -6.02
C GLN A 148 -24.84 -10.57 -4.57
N ARG A 149 -25.32 -11.81 -4.32
CA ARG A 149 -25.23 -12.46 -3.00
C ARG A 149 -23.78 -12.67 -2.56
N PHE A 150 -22.87 -13.00 -3.50
CA PHE A 150 -21.45 -13.21 -3.19
C PHE A 150 -20.84 -12.00 -2.49
N PHE A 151 -21.17 -10.78 -2.95
CA PHE A 151 -20.67 -9.54 -2.38
C PHE A 151 -21.25 -9.19 -1.00
N SER A 152 -22.19 -10.00 -0.50
CA SER A 152 -22.75 -9.91 0.86
C SER A 152 -22.21 -10.98 1.80
N THR A 153 -21.32 -11.85 1.34
CA THR A 153 -20.72 -12.92 2.15
C THR A 153 -19.64 -12.39 3.09
N GLU A 154 -19.41 -13.11 4.18
CA GLU A 154 -18.28 -12.85 5.07
C GLU A 154 -16.93 -12.94 4.31
N PHE A 155 -16.82 -13.93 3.39
CA PHE A 155 -15.66 -14.07 2.51
C PHE A 155 -15.35 -12.77 1.77
N TRP A 156 -16.35 -12.17 1.12
CA TRP A 156 -16.13 -10.96 0.36
C TRP A 156 -15.68 -9.79 1.24
N PHE A 157 -16.29 -9.60 2.40
CA PHE A 157 -15.89 -8.53 3.31
C PHE A 157 -14.47 -8.72 3.83
N LEU A 158 -14.07 -9.93 4.20
CA LEU A 158 -12.70 -10.24 4.60
C LEU A 158 -11.72 -10.00 3.44
N TRP A 159 -12.04 -10.55 2.27
CA TRP A 159 -11.20 -10.38 1.09
C TRP A 159 -11.07 -8.90 0.68
N SER A 160 -12.18 -8.19 0.55
CA SER A 160 -12.19 -6.79 0.11
C SER A 160 -11.43 -5.88 1.07
N THR A 161 -11.54 -6.13 2.38
CA THR A 161 -10.85 -5.30 3.38
C THR A 161 -9.37 -5.61 3.51
N ILE A 162 -8.97 -6.89 3.40
CA ILE A 162 -7.56 -7.28 3.46
C ILE A 162 -6.82 -6.89 2.16
N MET A 163 -7.45 -7.08 1.00
CA MET A 163 -6.82 -6.91 -0.32
C MET A 163 -7.18 -5.60 -1.02
N GLY A 164 -8.04 -4.76 -0.46
CA GLY A 164 -8.50 -3.51 -1.08
C GLY A 164 -9.34 -3.74 -2.35
N SER A 165 -10.02 -4.88 -2.49
CA SER A 165 -10.76 -5.24 -3.70
C SER A 165 -12.19 -4.73 -3.68
N LEU A 166 -12.67 -4.21 -4.82
CA LEU A 166 -14.05 -3.77 -5.03
C LEU A 166 -14.69 -4.56 -6.20
N PRO A 167 -16.03 -4.71 -6.26
CA PRO A 167 -16.68 -5.48 -7.33
C PRO A 167 -16.35 -5.00 -8.74
N GLN A 168 -16.17 -3.70 -8.92
CA GLN A 168 -15.83 -3.06 -10.19
C GLN A 168 -14.35 -3.20 -10.59
N HIS A 169 -13.49 -3.73 -9.72
CA HIS A 169 -12.07 -3.90 -10.01
C HIS A 169 -11.81 -5.03 -11.01
N SER A 170 -10.56 -5.10 -11.51
CA SER A 170 -10.12 -6.05 -12.51
C SER A 170 -10.22 -7.50 -12.05
N ALA A 171 -10.87 -8.34 -12.86
CA ALA A 171 -10.95 -9.78 -12.62
C ALA A 171 -9.59 -10.48 -12.76
N ILE A 172 -8.69 -9.98 -13.63
CA ILE A 172 -7.31 -10.50 -13.76
C ILE A 172 -6.56 -10.29 -12.45
N GLU A 173 -6.64 -9.09 -11.90
CA GLU A 173 -5.93 -8.74 -10.67
C GLU A 173 -6.47 -9.53 -9.48
N PHE A 174 -7.79 -9.65 -9.37
CA PHE A 174 -8.45 -10.51 -8.39
C PHE A 174 -7.92 -11.95 -8.48
N ARG A 175 -7.87 -12.54 -9.69
CA ARG A 175 -7.33 -13.88 -9.91
C ARG A 175 -5.86 -13.99 -9.50
N ARG A 176 -5.02 -12.99 -9.82
CA ARG A 176 -3.60 -12.96 -9.44
C ARG A 176 -3.42 -12.93 -7.94
N TYR A 177 -4.18 -12.11 -7.23
CA TYR A 177 -4.16 -12.07 -5.77
C TYR A 177 -4.70 -13.37 -5.16
N MET A 178 -5.78 -13.92 -5.70
CA MET A 178 -6.32 -15.21 -5.26
C MET A 178 -5.26 -16.31 -5.36
N ASN A 179 -4.57 -16.42 -6.50
CA ASN A 179 -3.50 -17.41 -6.70
C ASN A 179 -2.30 -17.15 -5.78
N ARG A 180 -1.92 -15.89 -5.60
CA ARG A 180 -0.78 -15.49 -4.76
C ARG A 180 -1.01 -15.79 -3.30
N PHE A 181 -2.23 -15.61 -2.82
CA PHE A 181 -2.61 -15.73 -1.42
C PHE A 181 -3.54 -16.91 -1.15
N LEU A 182 -3.53 -17.92 -2.03
CA LEU A 182 -4.40 -19.10 -1.89
C LEU A 182 -4.23 -19.81 -0.54
N TYR A 183 -3.03 -19.83 0.01
CA TYR A 183 -2.73 -20.43 1.30
C TYR A 183 -3.35 -19.68 2.49
N LEU A 184 -3.75 -18.41 2.32
CA LEU A 184 -4.46 -17.65 3.35
C LEU A 184 -5.96 -17.92 3.36
N PHE A 185 -6.51 -18.66 2.39
CA PHE A 185 -7.97 -18.87 2.29
C PHE A 185 -8.59 -19.53 3.52
N GLY A 186 -7.88 -20.46 4.15
CA GLY A 186 -8.32 -21.06 5.41
C GLY A 186 -8.17 -20.15 6.62
N HIS A 187 -7.43 -19.04 6.48
CA HIS A 187 -6.97 -18.17 7.55
C HIS A 187 -7.36 -16.70 7.37
N LEU A 188 -8.32 -16.39 6.48
CA LEU A 188 -8.76 -15.01 6.26
C LEU A 188 -9.34 -14.38 7.53
N SER A 189 -10.02 -15.16 8.38
CA SER A 189 -10.63 -14.65 9.59
C SER A 189 -9.68 -14.57 10.79
N ASP A 190 -8.71 -15.48 10.88
CA ASP A 190 -7.76 -15.51 11.99
C ASP A 190 -6.41 -14.87 11.64
N MET A 191 -6.24 -14.47 10.37
CA MET A 191 -5.05 -13.82 9.83
C MET A 191 -3.73 -14.56 10.13
N THR A 192 -3.78 -15.88 10.36
CA THR A 192 -2.59 -16.70 10.58
C THR A 192 -1.64 -16.60 9.38
N GLY A 193 -0.38 -16.28 9.64
CA GLY A 193 0.63 -16.08 8.60
C GLY A 193 0.75 -14.65 8.08
N VAL A 194 -0.19 -13.77 8.44
CA VAL A 194 -0.04 -12.32 8.25
C VAL A 194 0.92 -11.79 9.31
N MET A 195 1.82 -10.91 8.89
CA MET A 195 2.87 -10.33 9.73
C MET A 195 2.80 -8.81 9.71
N ARG A 196 3.38 -8.17 10.70
CA ARG A 196 3.48 -6.72 10.82
C ARG A 196 4.86 -6.27 11.23
N THR A 197 5.19 -5.03 10.98
CA THR A 197 6.41 -4.40 11.50
C THR A 197 6.28 -4.15 13.00
N PRO A 198 7.38 -4.21 13.76
CA PRO A 198 7.37 -3.94 15.20
C PRO A 198 7.04 -2.49 15.56
N ILE A 199 7.25 -1.59 14.62
CA ILE A 199 6.95 -0.15 14.61
C ILE A 199 6.48 0.24 13.20
N ASN A 200 6.12 1.50 12.96
CA ASN A 200 5.70 1.96 11.64
C ASN A 200 6.74 1.65 10.54
N GLN A 201 6.26 1.48 9.31
CA GLN A 201 7.09 1.03 8.18
C GLN A 201 8.20 2.01 7.82
N HIS A 202 8.00 3.31 8.07
CA HIS A 202 9.04 4.31 7.81
C HIS A 202 10.28 4.05 8.66
N GLN A 203 10.08 3.94 9.97
CA GLN A 203 11.16 3.68 10.91
C GLN A 203 11.68 2.25 10.85
N ALA A 204 10.82 1.30 10.50
CA ALA A 204 11.23 -0.11 10.39
C ALA A 204 12.06 -0.40 9.13
N PHE A 205 11.79 0.28 8.00
CA PHE A 205 12.39 -0.06 6.70
C PHE A 205 13.10 1.11 6.03
N ILE A 206 12.47 2.30 5.98
CA ILE A 206 13.00 3.44 5.22
C ILE A 206 14.22 4.03 5.89
N GLU A 207 14.11 4.41 7.17
CA GLU A 207 15.23 4.97 7.91
C GLU A 207 16.45 4.05 7.94
N PRO A 208 16.33 2.74 8.21
CA PRO A 208 17.44 1.81 8.14
C PRO A 208 18.09 1.72 6.77
N LEU A 209 17.31 1.68 5.68
CA LEU A 209 17.84 1.66 4.32
C LEU A 209 18.60 2.92 4.00
N VAL A 210 18.05 4.10 4.32
CA VAL A 210 18.72 5.40 4.12
C VAL A 210 20.00 5.47 4.95
N ALA A 211 19.96 5.04 6.22
CA ALA A 211 21.12 5.01 7.09
C ALA A 211 22.21 4.06 6.58
N TRP A 212 21.85 2.98 5.91
CA TRP A 212 22.78 2.04 5.29
C TRP A 212 23.39 2.58 3.98
N LEU A 213 22.59 3.28 3.17
CA LEU A 213 23.01 3.80 1.85
C LEU A 213 23.87 5.07 1.96
N ARG A 214 23.54 5.97 2.88
CA ARG A 214 24.20 7.29 3.00
C ARG A 214 25.71 7.20 3.24
N PRO A 215 26.23 6.39 4.17
CA PRO A 215 27.68 6.26 4.38
C PRO A 215 28.40 5.58 3.20
N ARG A 216 27.66 4.91 2.31
CA ARG A 216 28.20 4.29 1.10
C ARG A 216 28.31 5.25 -0.08
N GLY A 217 27.97 6.51 0.13
CA GLY A 217 28.15 7.57 -0.85
C GLY A 217 26.97 7.76 -1.81
N VAL A 218 25.83 7.10 -1.60
CA VAL A 218 24.65 7.31 -2.45
C VAL A 218 24.18 8.76 -2.36
N ASN A 219 24.00 9.38 -3.53
CA ASN A 219 23.55 10.75 -3.65
C ASN A 219 22.01 10.81 -3.65
N PHE A 220 21.44 11.53 -2.69
CA PHE A 220 19.99 11.74 -2.57
C PHE A 220 19.66 13.18 -2.98
N LEU A 221 18.95 13.33 -4.08
CA LEU A 221 18.42 14.60 -4.58
C LEU A 221 16.93 14.69 -4.29
N THR A 222 16.59 15.11 -3.07
CA THR A 222 15.20 15.43 -2.68
C THR A 222 14.77 16.77 -3.28
N GLY A 223 13.45 17.04 -3.31
CA GLY A 223 12.90 18.21 -3.98
C GLY A 223 13.17 18.22 -5.50
N THR A 224 13.49 17.07 -6.09
CA THR A 224 13.93 16.93 -7.49
C THR A 224 12.94 16.09 -8.27
N PHE A 225 12.11 16.74 -9.06
CA PHE A 225 11.08 16.10 -9.87
C PHE A 225 11.59 15.81 -11.28
N VAL A 226 11.79 14.54 -11.63
CA VAL A 226 12.13 14.11 -13.00
C VAL A 226 10.88 14.24 -13.87
N ARG A 227 10.94 15.15 -14.84
CA ARG A 227 9.81 15.49 -15.72
C ARG A 227 9.79 14.67 -16.98
N ASP A 228 10.96 14.32 -17.51
CA ASP A 228 11.08 13.62 -18.78
C ASP A 228 12.36 12.77 -18.84
N ILE A 229 12.31 11.77 -19.73
CA ILE A 229 13.44 10.90 -20.04
C ILE A 229 13.64 10.94 -21.56
N GLY A 230 14.75 11.50 -21.99
CA GLY A 230 15.16 11.52 -23.39
C GLY A 230 15.56 10.11 -23.85
N LEU A 231 14.98 9.67 -24.96
CA LEU A 231 15.24 8.36 -25.55
C LEU A 231 15.99 8.53 -26.86
N ALA A 232 17.06 7.79 -27.05
CA ALA A 232 17.75 7.73 -28.32
C ALA A 232 16.92 6.91 -29.32
N PRO A 233 16.81 7.35 -30.59
CA PRO A 233 16.16 6.56 -31.62
C PRO A 233 16.88 5.22 -31.81
N SER A 234 16.15 4.13 -31.63
CA SER A 234 16.65 2.78 -31.89
C SER A 234 15.50 1.88 -32.30
N PRO A 235 15.61 1.11 -33.38
CA PRO A 235 14.53 0.25 -33.85
C PRO A 235 14.26 -0.95 -32.91
N ASN A 236 15.25 -1.41 -32.15
CA ASN A 236 15.18 -2.66 -31.41
C ASN A 236 15.49 -2.52 -29.91
N SER A 237 15.79 -1.32 -29.42
CA SER A 237 16.12 -1.10 -28.02
C SER A 237 15.63 0.26 -27.53
N ILE A 238 15.42 0.37 -26.23
CA ILE A 238 15.15 1.64 -25.56
C ILE A 238 16.44 2.04 -24.87
N THR A 239 17.08 3.12 -25.35
CA THR A 239 18.29 3.67 -24.76
C THR A 239 17.99 5.07 -24.25
N VAL A 240 18.22 5.28 -22.96
CA VAL A 240 18.09 6.59 -22.33
C VAL A 240 19.36 7.38 -22.61
N ASN A 241 19.23 8.63 -23.04
CA ASN A 241 20.36 9.53 -23.27
C ASN A 241 20.34 10.80 -22.41
N ARG A 242 19.21 11.08 -21.75
CA ARG A 242 19.03 12.30 -20.96
C ARG A 242 17.94 12.09 -19.89
N LEU A 243 18.12 12.72 -18.71
CA LEU A 243 17.07 12.97 -17.74
C LEU A 243 16.80 14.47 -17.66
N GLU A 244 15.55 14.88 -17.68
CA GLU A 244 15.11 16.25 -17.47
C GLU A 244 14.40 16.34 -16.13
N TYR A 245 14.80 17.27 -15.30
CA TYR A 245 14.23 17.40 -13.95
C TYR A 245 14.06 18.88 -13.58
N GLU A 246 13.21 19.09 -12.59
CA GLU A 246 12.98 20.38 -11.97
C GLU A 246 13.38 20.30 -10.50
N ARG A 247 14.15 21.29 -10.06
CA ARG A 247 14.57 21.46 -8.68
C ARG A 247 14.59 22.93 -8.33
N ASP A 248 14.04 23.30 -7.17
CA ASP A 248 13.98 24.68 -6.69
C ASP A 248 13.37 25.66 -7.72
N GLY A 249 12.39 25.19 -8.49
CA GLY A 249 11.73 25.93 -9.57
C GLY A 249 12.56 26.09 -10.85
N ALA A 250 13.78 25.57 -10.90
CA ALA A 250 14.64 25.61 -12.09
C ALA A 250 14.63 24.26 -12.82
N SER A 251 14.51 24.32 -14.15
CA SER A 251 14.65 23.12 -15.01
C SER A 251 16.12 22.88 -15.31
N ALA A 252 16.53 21.62 -15.23
CA ALA A 252 17.87 21.18 -15.55
C ALA A 252 17.83 19.84 -16.29
N SER A 253 18.93 19.46 -16.91
CA SER A 253 19.08 18.17 -17.56
C SER A 253 20.44 17.56 -17.27
N ILE A 254 20.50 16.24 -17.28
CA ILE A 254 21.72 15.47 -17.16
C ILE A 254 21.81 14.47 -18.31
N ALA A 255 22.99 14.40 -18.93
CA ALA A 255 23.27 13.40 -19.95
C ALA A 255 23.45 12.02 -19.29
N VAL A 256 22.88 11.01 -19.91
CA VAL A 256 23.00 9.60 -19.51
C VAL A 256 23.88 8.90 -20.52
N GLY A 257 24.95 8.28 -20.07
CA GLY A 257 25.86 7.53 -20.91
C GLY A 257 25.30 6.18 -21.34
N PRO A 258 25.86 5.59 -22.39
CA PRO A 258 25.36 4.31 -22.93
C PRO A 258 25.51 3.12 -21.96
N GLU A 259 26.42 3.21 -21.02
CA GLU A 259 26.63 2.18 -19.98
C GLU A 259 25.93 2.52 -18.65
N ASP A 260 25.21 3.63 -18.58
CA ASP A 260 24.53 4.04 -17.37
C ASP A 260 23.14 3.37 -17.27
N LEU A 261 22.66 3.20 -16.05
CA LEU A 261 21.35 2.63 -15.76
C LEU A 261 20.37 3.73 -15.36
N VAL A 262 19.15 3.64 -15.88
CA VAL A 262 18.02 4.44 -15.40
C VAL A 262 16.93 3.50 -14.89
N LEU A 263 16.60 3.62 -13.62
CA LEU A 263 15.54 2.86 -12.97
C LEU A 263 14.42 3.81 -12.55
N VAL A 264 13.20 3.53 -13.00
CA VAL A 264 12.03 4.35 -12.67
C VAL A 264 11.14 3.55 -11.71
N THR A 265 10.92 4.07 -10.51
CA THR A 265 10.15 3.42 -9.45
C THR A 265 8.95 4.26 -8.98
N THR A 266 8.51 5.18 -9.85
CA THR A 266 7.35 6.03 -9.59
C THR A 266 6.03 5.29 -9.88
N GLY A 267 4.93 5.78 -9.32
CA GLY A 267 3.61 5.23 -9.55
C GLY A 267 3.30 4.02 -8.63
N SER A 268 2.82 4.28 -7.43
CA SER A 268 2.31 3.29 -6.49
C SER A 268 0.85 3.57 -6.13
N GLN A 269 0.18 2.60 -5.51
CA GLN A 269 -1.18 2.78 -4.98
C GLN A 269 -1.32 3.99 -4.05
N ALA A 270 -0.29 4.27 -3.26
CA ALA A 270 -0.26 5.39 -2.32
C ALA A 270 0.39 6.64 -2.93
N ALA A 271 0.68 6.65 -4.24
CA ALA A 271 1.24 7.83 -4.89
C ALA A 271 0.18 8.93 -5.04
N ASP A 272 0.63 10.18 -4.93
CA ASP A 272 -0.21 11.35 -5.16
C ASP A 272 -1.42 11.51 -4.22
N PHE A 273 -1.36 10.91 -3.03
CA PHE A 273 -2.39 11.13 -2.03
C PHE A 273 -2.45 12.61 -1.59
N SER A 274 -3.64 13.05 -1.20
CA SER A 274 -3.84 14.33 -0.53
C SER A 274 -4.14 14.11 0.95
N THR A 275 -3.71 15.04 1.79
CA THR A 275 -3.94 14.99 3.23
C THR A 275 -4.99 16.02 3.65
N GLY A 276 -5.73 15.67 4.67
CA GLY A 276 -6.66 16.55 5.37
C GLY A 276 -6.43 16.51 6.87
N SER A 277 -7.35 17.10 7.62
CA SER A 277 -7.32 17.15 9.08
C SER A 277 -8.72 16.92 9.66
N MET A 278 -8.87 17.08 10.96
CA MET A 278 -10.20 17.06 11.61
C MET A 278 -11.14 18.19 11.14
N THR A 279 -10.59 19.27 10.60
CA THR A 279 -11.32 20.47 10.20
C THR A 279 -11.30 20.72 8.71
N GLU A 280 -10.39 20.07 7.98
CA GLU A 280 -10.21 20.26 6.56
C GLU A 280 -10.22 18.90 5.84
N ALA A 281 -11.14 18.74 4.90
CA ALA A 281 -11.24 17.53 4.10
C ALA A 281 -10.12 17.50 3.05
N PRO A 282 -9.48 16.33 2.80
CA PRO A 282 -8.52 16.21 1.71
C PRO A 282 -9.25 16.35 0.36
N SER A 283 -8.61 17.04 -0.58
CA SER A 283 -9.13 17.21 -1.94
C SER A 283 -8.62 16.08 -2.84
N PRO A 284 -9.50 15.31 -3.51
CA PRO A 284 -9.08 14.36 -4.51
C PRO A 284 -8.28 15.04 -5.62
N ARG A 285 -7.13 14.50 -5.98
CA ARG A 285 -6.34 15.00 -7.12
C ARG A 285 -6.84 14.36 -8.40
N ALA A 286 -7.08 15.17 -9.42
CA ALA A 286 -7.53 14.70 -10.74
C ALA A 286 -6.38 14.08 -11.56
N SER A 287 -5.12 14.42 -11.24
CA SER A 287 -3.93 13.87 -11.87
C SER A 287 -2.79 13.86 -10.86
N GLY A 288 -1.89 12.91 -11.01
CA GLY A 288 -0.77 12.74 -10.10
C GLY A 288 0.58 12.95 -10.77
N ARG A 289 1.52 13.56 -10.04
CA ARG A 289 2.90 13.75 -10.50
C ARG A 289 3.65 12.44 -10.71
N SER A 290 3.32 11.42 -9.93
CA SER A 290 3.98 10.11 -9.99
C SER A 290 3.71 9.33 -11.27
N TRP A 291 2.60 9.61 -11.96
CA TRP A 291 2.21 8.96 -13.21
C TRP A 291 2.57 9.80 -14.44
N ALA A 292 2.79 11.11 -14.27
CA ALA A 292 3.01 12.06 -15.36
C ALA A 292 4.21 11.67 -16.26
N LEU A 293 5.26 11.09 -15.68
CA LEU A 293 6.41 10.61 -16.44
C LEU A 293 6.01 9.44 -17.37
N TRP A 294 5.21 8.49 -16.87
CA TRP A 294 4.75 7.37 -17.70
C TRP A 294 3.77 7.84 -18.78
N GLU A 295 2.83 8.73 -18.45
CA GLU A 295 1.92 9.34 -19.44
C GLU A 295 2.70 10.00 -20.58
N ARG A 296 3.76 10.74 -20.25
CA ARG A 296 4.62 11.38 -21.26
C ARG A 296 5.37 10.36 -22.10
N LEU A 297 5.99 9.34 -21.50
CA LEU A 297 6.72 8.29 -22.21
C LEU A 297 5.81 7.45 -23.12
N ALA A 298 4.55 7.27 -22.74
CA ALA A 298 3.56 6.52 -23.51
C ALA A 298 2.91 7.34 -24.65
N GLN A 299 3.09 8.65 -24.65
CA GLN A 299 2.47 9.52 -25.66
C GLN A 299 2.94 9.16 -27.07
N GLY A 300 2.01 8.67 -27.91
CA GLY A 300 2.32 8.23 -29.27
C GLY A 300 3.15 6.94 -29.37
N ARG A 301 3.29 6.19 -28.26
CA ARG A 301 4.11 4.98 -28.19
C ARG A 301 3.34 3.84 -27.53
N THR A 302 3.19 2.74 -28.25
CA THR A 302 2.51 1.53 -27.76
C THR A 302 3.41 0.62 -26.93
N ASP A 303 4.72 0.75 -27.06
CA ASP A 303 5.73 -0.04 -26.33
C ASP A 303 5.85 0.36 -24.85
N PHE A 304 5.33 1.54 -24.47
CA PHE A 304 5.21 1.96 -23.07
C PHE A 304 3.84 1.63 -22.43
N GLY A 305 2.96 0.94 -23.17
CA GLY A 305 1.64 0.57 -22.68
C GLY A 305 0.65 1.74 -22.64
N ASN A 306 -0.40 1.58 -21.83
CA ASN A 306 -1.46 2.58 -21.68
C ASN A 306 -1.64 2.98 -20.21
N PRO A 307 -1.11 4.12 -19.77
CA PRO A 307 -1.25 4.60 -18.39
C PRO A 307 -2.70 4.90 -17.99
N ASP A 308 -3.58 5.29 -18.93
CA ASP A 308 -5.00 5.59 -18.66
C ASP A 308 -5.76 4.40 -18.05
N VAL A 309 -5.30 3.18 -18.31
CA VAL A 309 -5.88 1.97 -17.73
C VAL A 309 -5.73 1.97 -16.20
N PHE A 310 -4.65 2.58 -15.70
CA PHE A 310 -4.35 2.62 -14.27
C PHE A 310 -4.81 3.92 -13.61
N PHE A 311 -4.59 5.04 -14.25
CA PHE A 311 -4.73 6.36 -13.63
C PHE A 311 -5.46 7.39 -14.50
N GLY A 312 -6.21 6.97 -15.50
CA GLY A 312 -7.08 7.87 -16.28
C GLY A 312 -8.16 8.49 -15.39
N ALA A 313 -8.56 9.72 -15.72
CA ALA A 313 -9.56 10.48 -14.94
C ALA A 313 -10.87 9.70 -14.70
N ALA A 314 -11.27 8.85 -15.64
CA ALA A 314 -12.44 7.97 -15.52
C ALA A 314 -12.24 6.81 -14.52
N ARG A 315 -11.01 6.52 -14.12
CA ARG A 315 -10.66 5.40 -13.23
C ARG A 315 -10.48 5.81 -11.78
N ILE A 316 -10.11 7.07 -11.53
CA ILE A 316 -9.89 7.59 -10.18
C ILE A 316 -11.08 7.34 -9.26
N PRO A 317 -12.35 7.61 -9.65
CA PRO A 317 -13.50 7.34 -8.79
C PRO A 317 -13.67 5.84 -8.44
N ASP A 318 -13.35 4.95 -9.37
CA ASP A 318 -13.46 3.49 -9.15
C ASP A 318 -12.42 2.95 -8.18
N SER A 319 -11.30 3.65 -8.04
CA SER A 319 -10.13 3.20 -7.27
C SER A 319 -9.86 4.07 -6.02
N LEU A 320 -10.72 5.02 -5.73
CA LEU A 320 -10.56 5.93 -4.61
C LEU A 320 -10.85 5.22 -3.29
N TRP A 321 -9.96 5.35 -2.33
CA TRP A 321 -10.23 4.98 -0.95
C TRP A 321 -9.75 6.08 0.00
N VAL A 322 -10.26 6.06 1.23
CA VAL A 322 -9.89 6.99 2.29
C VAL A 322 -9.21 6.22 3.39
N THR A 323 -8.07 6.72 3.84
CA THR A 323 -7.39 6.22 5.02
C THR A 323 -7.18 7.35 6.03
N PHE A 324 -7.10 7.00 7.30
CA PHE A 324 -6.87 7.95 8.37
C PHE A 324 -6.13 7.30 9.53
N THR A 325 -5.34 8.11 10.22
CA THR A 325 -4.69 7.74 11.48
C THR A 325 -5.27 8.59 12.59
N VAL A 326 -5.48 8.00 13.75
CA VAL A 326 -5.89 8.72 14.95
C VAL A 326 -4.82 8.57 16.00
N THR A 327 -4.41 9.69 16.57
CA THR A 327 -3.56 9.76 17.75
C THR A 327 -4.43 10.10 18.95
N ASP A 328 -4.46 9.22 19.93
CA ASP A 328 -5.31 9.33 21.14
C ASP A 328 -4.44 9.44 22.37
N THR A 329 -4.81 10.36 23.27
CA THR A 329 -4.15 10.49 24.58
C THR A 329 -4.88 9.65 25.60
N GLY A 330 -4.60 8.34 25.60
CA GLY A 330 -5.21 7.38 26.50
C GLY A 330 -5.46 6.03 25.86
N THR A 331 -6.06 5.14 26.61
CA THR A 331 -6.31 3.75 26.19
C THR A 331 -7.80 3.42 26.09
N GLU A 332 -8.69 4.40 26.27
CA GLU A 332 -10.13 4.14 26.32
C GLU A 332 -10.67 3.51 25.03
N PHE A 333 -10.26 4.05 23.87
CA PHE A 333 -10.67 3.50 22.58
C PHE A 333 -10.15 2.07 22.38
N SER A 334 -8.86 1.84 22.64
CA SER A 334 -8.24 0.52 22.52
C SER A 334 -8.90 -0.50 23.44
N ASN A 335 -9.20 -0.10 24.68
CA ASN A 335 -9.90 -0.94 25.66
C ASN A 335 -11.33 -1.29 25.22
N GLN A 336 -12.03 -0.35 24.58
CA GLN A 336 -13.38 -0.61 24.03
C GLN A 336 -13.33 -1.57 22.84
N ILE A 337 -12.34 -1.43 21.95
CA ILE A 337 -12.11 -2.40 20.86
C ILE A 337 -11.79 -3.78 21.45
N ALA A 338 -10.89 -3.86 22.42
CA ALA A 338 -10.55 -5.10 23.11
C ALA A 338 -11.76 -5.76 23.77
N ALA A 339 -12.59 -4.98 24.46
CA ALA A 339 -13.82 -5.49 25.09
C ALA A 339 -14.85 -6.01 24.06
N LEU A 340 -14.92 -5.37 22.88
CA LEU A 340 -15.83 -5.78 21.80
C LEU A 340 -15.34 -7.01 21.07
N THR A 341 -14.05 -7.11 20.81
CA THR A 341 -13.45 -8.13 19.95
C THR A 341 -12.83 -9.28 20.73
N GLY A 342 -12.57 -9.10 22.00
CA GLY A 342 -11.76 -10.01 22.82
C GLY A 342 -10.26 -9.94 22.53
N SER A 343 -9.83 -8.98 21.71
CA SER A 343 -8.48 -8.88 21.16
C SER A 343 -7.68 -7.77 21.84
N GLU A 344 -6.44 -8.04 22.21
CA GLU A 344 -5.53 -7.01 22.70
C GLU A 344 -5.06 -6.06 21.59
N SER A 345 -4.73 -4.83 21.98
CA SER A 345 -4.17 -3.84 21.06
C SER A 345 -2.90 -4.36 20.37
N GLY A 346 -2.88 -4.27 19.03
CA GLY A 346 -1.77 -4.70 18.20
C GLY A 346 -1.65 -6.21 17.97
N ARG A 347 -2.52 -7.00 18.57
CA ARG A 347 -2.62 -8.45 18.31
C ARG A 347 -3.80 -8.80 17.43
N GLY A 348 -4.75 -7.86 17.25
CA GLY A 348 -5.98 -8.04 16.53
C GLY A 348 -5.87 -7.80 15.04
N GLY A 349 -6.76 -8.46 14.33
CA GLY A 349 -7.02 -8.21 12.93
C GLY A 349 -7.82 -6.92 12.72
N LEU A 350 -8.50 -6.85 11.59
CA LEU A 350 -9.34 -5.72 11.22
C LEU A 350 -10.72 -5.82 11.87
N LEU A 351 -11.24 -4.69 12.33
CA LEU A 351 -12.63 -4.54 12.73
C LEU A 351 -13.38 -3.82 11.61
N THR A 352 -14.19 -4.54 10.84
CA THR A 352 -14.91 -3.99 9.68
C THR A 352 -16.38 -3.78 9.99
N LEU A 353 -16.85 -2.55 9.79
CA LEU A 353 -18.25 -2.14 9.89
C LEU A 353 -18.91 -2.31 8.52
N LYS A 354 -19.41 -3.51 8.20
CA LYS A 354 -19.88 -3.87 6.85
C LYS A 354 -21.09 -3.06 6.38
N ASP A 355 -21.92 -2.61 7.31
CA ASP A 355 -23.13 -1.84 7.01
C ASP A 355 -22.91 -0.32 7.15
N SER A 356 -21.66 0.14 7.35
CA SER A 356 -21.31 1.53 7.16
C SER A 356 -21.31 1.85 5.67
N GLY A 357 -21.70 3.06 5.27
CA GLY A 357 -21.70 3.45 3.85
C GLY A 357 -20.33 3.37 3.18
N TRP A 358 -19.25 3.29 3.98
CA TRP A 358 -17.87 3.25 3.51
C TRP A 358 -17.20 1.88 3.68
N VAL A 359 -17.89 0.88 4.23
CA VAL A 359 -17.28 -0.37 4.67
C VAL A 359 -16.01 -0.08 5.48
N LEU A 360 -16.21 0.68 6.56
CA LEU A 360 -15.14 1.21 7.39
C LEU A 360 -14.42 0.09 8.12
N SER A 361 -13.11 0.04 8.00
CA SER A 361 -12.25 -0.90 8.72
C SER A 361 -11.30 -0.15 9.66
N LEU A 362 -11.08 -0.73 10.84
CA LEU A 362 -10.24 -0.17 11.90
C LEU A 362 -9.20 -1.20 12.33
N SER A 363 -8.00 -0.74 12.64
CA SER A 363 -6.93 -1.55 13.24
C SER A 363 -6.21 -0.75 14.31
N VAL A 364 -6.03 -1.35 15.48
CA VAL A 364 -5.21 -0.77 16.54
C VAL A 364 -3.83 -1.37 16.42
N PHE A 365 -2.83 -0.54 16.14
CA PHE A 365 -1.44 -0.97 16.01
C PHE A 365 -0.88 -1.50 17.34
N HIS A 366 0.19 -2.28 17.24
CA HIS A 366 1.05 -2.56 18.39
C HIS A 366 1.60 -1.23 18.94
N GLN A 367 1.64 -1.10 20.25
CA GLN A 367 2.12 0.13 20.89
C GLN A 367 3.44 -0.13 21.66
N PRO A 368 4.42 0.76 21.60
CA PRO A 368 4.44 2.00 20.80
C PRO A 368 4.63 1.72 19.31
N GLU A 369 3.91 2.45 18.47
CA GLU A 369 4.00 2.35 17.01
C GLU A 369 5.15 3.22 16.44
N ILE A 370 5.59 4.22 17.19
CA ILE A 370 6.60 5.18 16.78
C ILE A 370 7.73 5.18 17.80
N ILE A 371 9.00 5.15 17.36
CA ILE A 371 10.16 5.36 18.23
C ILE A 371 10.06 6.76 18.84
N GLY A 372 10.08 6.83 20.17
CA GLY A 372 9.91 8.09 20.90
C GLY A 372 8.45 8.52 21.09
N GLN A 373 7.48 7.65 20.82
CA GLN A 373 6.07 7.90 21.13
C GLN A 373 5.89 8.15 22.63
N PRO A 374 5.25 9.27 23.03
CA PRO A 374 5.07 9.59 24.44
C PRO A 374 4.23 8.54 25.17
N PRO A 375 4.54 8.22 26.43
CA PRO A 375 3.71 7.35 27.26
C PRO A 375 2.25 7.84 27.33
N GLY A 376 1.30 6.90 27.28
CA GLY A 376 -0.13 7.24 27.30
C GLY A 376 -0.70 7.71 25.95
N THR A 377 0.13 7.77 24.91
CA THR A 377 -0.35 8.01 23.53
C THR A 377 -0.62 6.67 22.86
N THR A 378 -1.75 6.56 22.16
CA THR A 378 -2.13 5.40 21.33
C THR A 378 -2.37 5.84 19.91
N VAL A 379 -1.84 5.09 18.95
CA VAL A 379 -2.03 5.33 17.53
C VAL A 379 -2.82 4.18 16.93
N TRP A 380 -3.86 4.49 16.17
CA TRP A 380 -4.63 3.50 15.45
C TRP A 380 -5.00 3.99 14.06
N TRP A 381 -5.33 3.07 13.18
CA TRP A 381 -5.54 3.31 11.77
C TRP A 381 -6.90 2.83 11.32
N GLY A 382 -7.47 3.49 10.33
CA GLY A 382 -8.70 3.09 9.69
C GLY A 382 -8.74 3.48 8.23
N TYR A 383 -9.63 2.82 7.49
CA TYR A 383 -9.87 3.12 6.09
C TYR A 383 -11.30 2.79 5.68
N GLY A 384 -11.76 3.48 4.63
CA GLY A 384 -13.03 3.24 3.97
C GLY A 384 -12.81 2.90 2.51
N LEU A 385 -13.41 1.79 2.06
CA LEU A 385 -13.26 1.29 0.69
C LEU A 385 -14.26 1.93 -0.30
N TYR A 386 -15.40 2.43 0.20
CA TYR A 386 -16.45 3.06 -0.61
C TYR A 386 -16.66 4.51 -0.16
N PRO A 387 -15.67 5.39 -0.31
CA PRO A 387 -15.85 6.78 0.08
C PRO A 387 -16.84 7.44 -0.89
N ASP A 388 -17.85 8.10 -0.32
CA ASP A 388 -18.72 8.97 -1.08
C ASP A 388 -17.97 10.27 -1.42
N PRO A 389 -17.67 10.56 -2.69
CA PRO A 389 -16.92 11.76 -3.07
C PRO A 389 -17.57 13.05 -2.59
N THR A 390 -18.91 13.08 -2.51
CA THR A 390 -19.65 14.26 -2.01
C THR A 390 -19.55 14.41 -0.50
N ALA A 391 -19.41 13.29 0.21
CA ALA A 391 -19.23 13.29 1.65
C ALA A 391 -17.78 13.67 2.04
N ILE A 392 -16.79 13.34 1.22
CA ILE A 392 -15.38 13.68 1.45
C ILE A 392 -15.18 15.21 1.38
N SER A 393 -15.84 15.89 0.44
CA SER A 393 -15.68 17.33 0.21
C SER A 393 -16.29 18.22 1.31
N SER A 394 -17.04 17.66 2.27
CA SER A 394 -17.61 18.41 3.38
C SER A 394 -16.88 18.11 4.68
N ALA A 395 -16.38 19.14 5.37
CA ALA A 395 -15.81 19.02 6.72
C ALA A 395 -16.76 18.37 7.72
N ASN A 396 -18.07 18.34 7.39
CA ASN A 396 -19.12 17.66 8.13
C ASN A 396 -19.26 16.17 7.79
N ALA A 397 -18.49 15.63 6.83
CA ALA A 397 -18.61 14.23 6.41
C ALA A 397 -18.39 13.26 7.57
N TRP A 398 -17.41 13.55 8.42
CA TRP A 398 -17.11 12.73 9.60
C TRP A 398 -18.06 13.01 10.77
N THR A 399 -18.52 14.23 10.93
CA THR A 399 -19.53 14.58 11.96
C THR A 399 -20.92 14.11 11.58
N ASN A 400 -21.21 13.95 10.28
CA ASN A 400 -22.50 13.57 9.71
C ASN A 400 -22.50 12.22 9.00
N ALA A 401 -21.38 11.47 9.01
CA ALA A 401 -21.31 10.15 8.38
C ALA A 401 -22.53 9.30 8.76
N PRO A 402 -23.16 8.59 7.82
CA PRO A 402 -24.31 7.71 8.08
C PRO A 402 -24.04 6.73 9.24
N ALA A 403 -22.79 6.33 9.43
CA ALA A 403 -22.35 5.58 10.59
C ALA A 403 -22.67 6.29 11.89
N ARG A 404 -22.39 7.59 12.04
CA ARG A 404 -22.72 8.34 13.27
C ARG A 404 -24.21 8.46 13.50
N ARG A 405 -25.02 8.68 12.45
CA ARG A 405 -26.50 8.79 12.57
C ARG A 405 -27.13 7.43 12.83
N SER A 406 -26.69 6.37 12.19
CA SER A 406 -27.20 5.02 12.44
C SER A 406 -26.81 4.50 13.81
N TRP A 407 -25.62 4.81 14.29
CA TRP A 407 -25.17 4.47 15.64
C TRP A 407 -25.91 5.24 16.72
N ARG A 408 -26.10 6.56 16.56
CA ARG A 408 -26.88 7.36 17.55
C ARG A 408 -28.32 6.92 17.69
N ARG A 409 -28.98 6.47 16.61
CA ARG A 409 -30.40 6.10 16.66
C ARG A 409 -30.68 4.72 17.24
N ARG A 410 -29.71 3.82 17.23
CA ARG A 410 -29.95 2.39 17.56
C ARG A 410 -29.28 1.90 18.83
N CYS A 411 -28.27 2.59 19.32
CA CYS A 411 -27.60 2.25 20.56
C CYS A 411 -28.06 3.13 21.74
N GLY A 412 -29.32 3.51 21.77
CA GLY A 412 -29.90 4.32 22.84
C GLY A 412 -29.74 3.76 24.26
N ASN A 413 -29.35 2.49 24.40
CA ASN A 413 -29.12 1.83 25.67
C ASN A 413 -27.67 1.36 25.91
N CYS A 414 -26.74 1.61 25.00
CA CYS A 414 -25.31 1.33 25.22
C CYS A 414 -24.62 2.59 25.75
N GLY A 415 -24.51 2.71 27.05
CA GLY A 415 -23.83 3.82 27.74
C GLY A 415 -22.39 4.08 27.28
N SER A 416 -21.74 3.09 26.63
CA SER A 416 -20.39 3.18 26.08
C SER A 416 -20.28 4.01 24.80
N ILE A 417 -21.31 4.09 23.95
CA ILE A 417 -21.26 4.82 22.66
C ILE A 417 -21.43 6.33 22.83
N ASN A 418 -22.08 6.77 23.88
CA ASN A 418 -22.13 8.20 24.23
C ASN A 418 -20.76 8.74 24.67
N SER A 419 -19.88 7.89 25.18
CA SER A 419 -18.49 8.25 25.49
C SER A 419 -17.65 8.42 24.22
N TRP A 420 -17.88 7.63 23.17
CA TRP A 420 -17.21 7.76 21.86
C TRP A 420 -17.41 9.15 21.25
N THR A 421 -18.61 9.70 21.30
CA THR A 421 -18.91 11.02 20.71
C THR A 421 -18.33 12.19 21.50
N ARG A 422 -18.07 12.04 22.80
CA ARG A 422 -17.38 13.07 23.61
C ARG A 422 -15.87 12.99 23.45
N SER A 423 -15.31 11.80 23.33
CA SER A 423 -13.88 11.53 23.19
C SER A 423 -13.29 12.02 21.84
N TRP A 424 -14.12 12.12 20.78
CA TRP A 424 -13.67 12.62 19.47
C TRP A 424 -13.25 14.09 19.44
N ARG A 425 -13.69 14.90 20.37
CA ARG A 425 -13.36 16.34 20.42
C ARG A 425 -11.91 16.64 20.84
N HIS A 426 -11.19 15.66 21.38
CA HIS A 426 -9.82 15.80 21.86
C HIS A 426 -8.81 14.96 21.08
N ARG A 427 -9.19 14.42 19.91
CA ARG A 427 -8.35 13.50 19.13
C ARG A 427 -7.95 14.12 17.81
N PHE A 428 -6.70 14.01 17.46
CA PHE A 428 -6.17 14.47 16.18
C PHE A 428 -6.28 13.34 15.15
N ALA A 429 -6.99 13.57 14.05
CA ALA A 429 -7.03 12.64 12.91
C ALA A 429 -6.37 13.29 11.70
N CYS A 430 -5.46 12.57 11.10
CA CYS A 430 -4.90 12.91 9.79
C CYS A 430 -5.55 12.02 8.74
N LEU A 431 -6.12 12.63 7.74
CA LEU A 431 -6.86 11.96 6.67
C LEU A 431 -6.03 11.97 5.40
N ALA A 432 -5.89 10.82 4.75
CA ALA A 432 -5.27 10.71 3.44
C ALA A 432 -6.25 10.04 2.46
N ILE A 433 -6.34 10.56 1.25
CA ILE A 433 -7.05 9.94 0.13
C ILE A 433 -6.00 9.35 -0.80
N CYS A 434 -6.06 8.04 -1.00
CA CYS A 434 -5.20 7.33 -1.92
C CYS A 434 -6.03 6.83 -3.09
N PRO A 435 -5.74 7.23 -4.33
CA PRO A 435 -6.23 6.51 -5.49
C PRO A 435 -5.55 5.14 -5.55
N THR A 436 -6.32 4.09 -5.71
CA THR A 436 -5.77 2.74 -5.91
C THR A 436 -5.57 2.48 -7.39
N SER A 437 -4.50 1.78 -7.75
CA SER A 437 -4.25 1.39 -9.14
C SER A 437 -5.03 0.13 -9.57
N THR A 438 -5.82 -0.44 -8.68
CA THR A 438 -6.66 -1.62 -8.96
C THR A 438 -7.90 -1.22 -9.74
N THR A 439 -7.75 -0.99 -11.03
CA THR A 439 -8.84 -0.54 -11.88
C THR A 439 -9.35 -1.65 -12.79
N SER A 440 -10.64 -1.66 -13.04
CA SER A 440 -11.26 -2.44 -14.10
C SER A 440 -10.96 -1.77 -15.45
N GLY A 441 -9.84 -2.04 -16.03
CA GLY A 441 -9.53 -1.63 -17.38
C GLY A 441 -9.05 -2.82 -18.19
N SER A 442 -9.15 -2.76 -19.52
CA SER A 442 -8.48 -3.73 -20.37
C SER A 442 -6.99 -3.67 -20.06
N LEU A 443 -6.55 -4.69 -19.35
CA LEU A 443 -5.15 -4.90 -19.07
C LEU A 443 -4.57 -5.67 -20.25
N GLY A 444 -4.39 -5.01 -21.39
CA GLY A 444 -3.62 -5.57 -22.48
C GLY A 444 -2.25 -6.08 -22.00
N ALA A 445 -1.52 -6.77 -22.83
CA ALA A 445 -0.24 -7.40 -22.50
C ALA A 445 0.78 -6.51 -21.75
N ALA A 446 0.58 -5.19 -21.77
CA ALA A 446 1.37 -4.20 -21.03
C ALA A 446 1.05 -4.17 -19.52
N ALA A 447 -0.15 -4.57 -19.11
CA ALA A 447 -0.58 -4.57 -17.72
C ALA A 447 -0.16 -5.84 -16.94
N THR A 448 0.61 -6.71 -17.56
CA THR A 448 1.11 -7.96 -16.95
C THR A 448 2.20 -7.73 -15.90
N GLY A 449 2.41 -6.50 -15.45
CA GLY A 449 3.39 -6.17 -14.38
C GLY A 449 4.86 -6.36 -14.80
N ARG A 450 5.11 -6.55 -16.09
CA ARG A 450 6.47 -6.48 -16.62
C ARG A 450 6.75 -5.03 -16.97
N PRO A 451 7.77 -4.39 -16.39
CA PRO A 451 8.19 -3.09 -16.85
C PRO A 451 8.52 -3.16 -18.34
N PRO A 452 8.21 -2.13 -19.14
CA PRO A 452 8.42 -2.12 -20.59
C PRO A 452 9.88 -2.36 -21.01
N PHE A 453 10.84 -2.31 -20.09
CA PHE A 453 12.27 -2.45 -20.34
C PHE A 453 12.80 -3.90 -20.36
N GLN A 454 11.98 -4.93 -20.16
CA GLN A 454 12.46 -6.33 -20.12
C GLN A 454 12.35 -7.11 -21.45
N ARG A 455 12.05 -6.46 -22.58
CA ARG A 455 12.18 -7.11 -23.87
C ARG A 455 13.45 -6.66 -24.57
N GLY A 456 14.54 -7.43 -24.40
CA GLY A 456 15.67 -7.26 -25.29
C GLY A 456 16.98 -7.80 -24.79
N ARG A 457 17.12 -9.11 -24.76
CA ARG A 457 18.27 -9.86 -25.29
C ARG A 457 17.88 -11.33 -25.37
N PRO A 458 18.01 -12.01 -26.50
CA PRO A 458 18.14 -13.45 -26.50
C PRO A 458 19.46 -13.74 -25.78
N ILE A 459 19.38 -14.46 -24.67
CA ILE A 459 20.55 -15.05 -24.03
C ILE A 459 21.02 -16.12 -25.02
N SER A 460 22.14 -15.86 -25.67
CA SER A 460 22.87 -16.90 -26.37
C SER A 460 23.26 -17.94 -25.32
N ASP A 461 22.90 -19.19 -25.57
CA ASP A 461 23.33 -20.34 -24.78
C ASP A 461 24.86 -20.38 -24.64
N SER A 462 25.37 -19.94 -23.52
CA SER A 462 26.66 -20.35 -22.99
C SER A 462 26.67 -20.11 -21.48
N SER A 463 26.51 -21.20 -20.73
CA SER A 463 26.80 -21.36 -19.31
C SER A 463 26.07 -20.35 -18.37
N ALA A 464 24.75 -20.42 -18.32
CA ALA A 464 23.99 -19.80 -17.28
C ALA A 464 24.03 -20.66 -16.02
N SER A 465 24.86 -20.28 -15.07
CA SER A 465 24.64 -20.65 -13.67
C SER A 465 23.35 -19.99 -13.25
N THR A 466 22.27 -20.74 -13.19
CA THR A 466 21.00 -20.33 -12.60
C THR A 466 21.25 -20.00 -11.14
N SER A 467 21.39 -18.71 -10.81
CA SER A 467 21.27 -18.27 -9.44
C SER A 467 19.80 -18.40 -9.01
N ARG A 468 19.39 -19.62 -8.75
CA ARG A 468 18.26 -19.89 -7.88
C ARG A 468 18.60 -19.27 -6.52
N CYS A 469 17.73 -18.45 -5.97
CA CYS A 469 17.77 -18.18 -4.53
C CYS A 469 17.91 -19.55 -3.85
N PRO A 470 18.97 -19.81 -3.06
CA PRO A 470 19.16 -21.12 -2.46
C PRO A 470 17.98 -21.41 -1.56
N GLY A 471 17.19 -22.40 -1.92
CA GLY A 471 16.23 -23.00 -1.04
C GLY A 471 16.97 -23.85 -0.03
N LYS A 472 16.91 -23.42 1.21
CA LYS A 472 16.73 -24.22 2.42
C LYS A 472 16.33 -23.29 3.54
#